data_147133e8388d4058033f9253ce38cc61
#
_entry.id   147133e8388d4058033f9253ce38cc61
#
_cell.length_a   1.000
_cell.length_b   1.000
_cell.length_c   1.000
_cell.angle_alpha   90.00
_cell.angle_beta   90.00
_cell.angle_gamma   90.00
#
_symmetry.space_group_name_H-M   'P 1'
#
loop_
_entity.id
_entity.type
_entity.pdbx_description
1 polymer ?
#
loop_
_entity_poly.entity_id
_entity_poly.type
_entity_poly.pdbx_seq_one_letter_code
_entity_poly.pdbx_strand_id
1 'polypeptide(L)'
;MTKLSVNINQIAVVRNSRGGNLPDVVRAALDIERFGADGITVHPRPDARHIRYDDVRDLKRVLTTELNIEGNPIPSFIDLVSEVVPAQVTLVPDAHDAITSNAGWDTVANREFLTGVTQRFHEKGIRVSIFVDPSPEMVAGAKACGADRVELYTEAYAREYPDGPERAAAPYVAAAEEARRQGLGLNAGHDLSLENLRYFVSRIPWTDEVSIGHALICDALYYGLENTVQLYRRELKL
;
A
#
# COMPACT_ATOMS: atom_id res chain seq x y z
N MET A 1 -9.02 -13.26 -7.38
CA MET A 1 -8.84 -12.04 -8.21
C MET A 1 -8.14 -11.01 -7.34
N THR A 2 -7.06 -10.43 -7.83
CA THR A 2 -6.29 -9.40 -7.12
C THR A 2 -7.16 -8.16 -6.88
N LYS A 3 -7.15 -7.62 -5.65
CA LYS A 3 -7.88 -6.42 -5.27
C LYS A 3 -7.11 -5.16 -5.67
N LEU A 4 -7.82 -4.09 -6.02
CA LEU A 4 -7.28 -2.76 -6.22
C LEU A 4 -7.55 -1.89 -4.99
N SER A 5 -6.51 -1.54 -4.26
CA SER A 5 -6.53 -0.47 -3.26
C SER A 5 -5.95 0.79 -3.87
N VAL A 6 -6.70 1.90 -3.81
CA VAL A 6 -6.24 3.17 -4.38
C VAL A 6 -5.62 4.02 -3.27
N ASN A 7 -4.33 4.33 -3.44
CA ASN A 7 -3.64 5.24 -2.54
C ASN A 7 -3.95 6.70 -2.93
N ILE A 8 -4.60 7.43 -2.04
CA ILE A 8 -5.12 8.78 -2.30
C ILE A 8 -4.23 9.91 -1.76
N ASN A 9 -2.99 9.60 -1.38
CA ASN A 9 -2.04 10.60 -0.86
C ASN A 9 -1.89 11.80 -1.80
N GLN A 10 -1.80 11.57 -3.12
CA GLN A 10 -1.60 12.64 -4.12
C GLN A 10 -2.79 13.60 -4.20
N ILE A 11 -4.01 13.13 -3.98
CA ILE A 11 -5.20 13.98 -3.86
C ILE A 11 -5.03 14.95 -2.68
N ALA A 12 -4.54 14.44 -1.55
CA ALA A 12 -4.28 15.26 -0.37
C ALA A 12 -3.10 16.25 -0.58
N VAL A 13 -2.07 15.87 -1.37
CA VAL A 13 -1.01 16.81 -1.78
C VAL A 13 -1.60 18.01 -2.52
N VAL A 14 -2.46 17.75 -3.51
CA VAL A 14 -3.12 18.84 -4.27
C VAL A 14 -3.97 19.72 -3.35
N ARG A 15 -4.77 19.13 -2.44
CA ARG A 15 -5.53 19.86 -1.43
C ARG A 15 -4.63 20.78 -0.59
N ASN A 16 -3.54 20.22 -0.08
CA ASN A 16 -2.66 20.96 0.84
C ASN A 16 -1.91 22.11 0.17
N SER A 17 -1.71 22.06 -1.14
CA SER A 17 -0.99 23.10 -1.89
C SER A 17 -1.66 24.49 -1.82
N ARG A 18 -2.95 24.56 -1.49
CA ARG A 18 -3.74 25.81 -1.41
C ARG A 18 -4.31 26.08 -0.01
N GLY A 19 -4.12 25.20 0.95
CA GLY A 19 -4.59 25.38 2.34
C GLY A 19 -6.11 25.27 2.54
N GLY A 20 -6.88 24.97 1.49
CA GLY A 20 -8.33 24.74 1.56
C GLY A 20 -8.67 23.25 1.75
N ASN A 21 -9.92 22.88 1.35
CA ASN A 21 -10.39 21.48 1.34
C ASN A 21 -10.74 20.99 -0.08
N LEU A 22 -10.09 21.52 -1.11
CA LEU A 22 -10.28 21.06 -2.50
C LEU A 22 -8.94 20.60 -3.09
N PRO A 23 -8.91 19.41 -3.72
CA PRO A 23 -9.99 18.40 -3.75
C PRO A 23 -10.30 17.84 -2.36
N ASP A 24 -11.58 17.54 -2.10
CA ASP A 24 -12.01 16.91 -0.86
C ASP A 24 -11.59 15.44 -0.85
N VAL A 25 -10.75 15.06 0.12
CA VAL A 25 -10.14 13.72 0.22
C VAL A 25 -11.20 12.66 0.52
N VAL A 26 -12.16 12.96 1.38
CA VAL A 26 -13.24 12.04 1.75
C VAL A 26 -14.16 11.82 0.56
N ARG A 27 -14.55 12.90 -0.13
CA ARG A 27 -15.37 12.82 -1.35
C ARG A 27 -14.68 11.99 -2.43
N ALA A 28 -13.38 12.23 -2.65
CA ALA A 28 -12.61 11.49 -3.64
C ALA A 28 -12.54 9.98 -3.31
N ALA A 29 -12.36 9.63 -2.04
CA ALA A 29 -12.36 8.23 -1.60
C ALA A 29 -13.70 7.54 -1.86
N LEU A 30 -14.83 8.19 -1.52
CA LEU A 30 -16.18 7.67 -1.80
C LEU A 30 -16.46 7.53 -3.30
N ASP A 31 -15.99 8.47 -4.12
CA ASP A 31 -16.11 8.37 -5.57
C ASP A 31 -15.27 7.21 -6.11
N ILE A 32 -14.04 6.99 -5.61
CA ILE A 32 -13.17 5.87 -5.97
C ILE A 32 -13.80 4.51 -5.58
N GLU A 33 -14.39 4.41 -4.39
CA GLU A 33 -15.21 3.24 -3.98
C GLU A 33 -16.33 2.98 -5.00
N ARG A 34 -17.14 4.01 -5.29
CA ARG A 34 -18.25 3.92 -6.26
C ARG A 34 -17.77 3.50 -7.65
N PHE A 35 -16.58 3.91 -8.06
CA PHE A 35 -15.95 3.49 -9.32
C PHE A 35 -15.40 2.06 -9.27
N GLY A 36 -15.47 1.40 -8.13
CA GLY A 36 -15.24 -0.02 -7.97
C GLY A 36 -13.87 -0.41 -7.43
N ALA A 37 -13.13 0.49 -6.79
CA ALA A 37 -11.97 0.09 -6.01
C ALA A 37 -12.38 -0.82 -4.86
N ASP A 38 -11.51 -1.78 -4.51
CA ASP A 38 -11.74 -2.75 -3.45
C ASP A 38 -11.25 -2.25 -2.08
N GLY A 39 -10.46 -1.18 -2.07
CA GLY A 39 -9.93 -0.55 -0.87
C GLY A 39 -9.36 0.85 -1.13
N ILE A 40 -9.15 1.55 -0.02
CA ILE A 40 -8.48 2.85 0.01
C ILE A 40 -7.25 2.74 0.88
N THR A 41 -6.12 3.20 0.38
CA THR A 41 -4.85 3.27 1.11
C THR A 41 -4.49 4.73 1.40
N VAL A 42 -4.03 4.98 2.61
CA VAL A 42 -3.58 6.31 3.07
C VAL A 42 -2.28 6.19 3.89
N HIS A 43 -1.40 7.18 3.76
CA HIS A 43 -0.16 7.25 4.53
C HIS A 43 -0.11 8.58 5.30
N PRO A 44 -0.71 8.65 6.50
CA PRO A 44 -0.65 9.85 7.32
C PRO A 44 0.74 10.04 7.93
N ARG A 45 1.51 10.98 7.39
CA ARG A 45 2.83 11.33 7.96
C ARG A 45 2.68 12.36 9.08
N PRO A 46 3.59 12.36 10.08
CA PRO A 46 3.50 13.28 11.22
C PRO A 46 3.51 14.77 10.83
N ASP A 47 4.13 15.12 9.71
CA ASP A 47 4.20 16.49 9.19
C ASP A 47 2.97 16.89 8.36
N ALA A 48 2.00 15.98 8.19
CA ALA A 48 0.76 16.19 7.46
C ALA A 48 0.96 16.74 6.02
N ARG A 49 2.10 16.41 5.35
CA ARG A 49 2.42 16.87 3.99
C ARG A 49 1.36 16.48 2.95
N HIS A 50 0.61 15.42 3.22
CA HIS A 50 -0.54 14.96 2.42
C HIS A 50 -1.72 14.58 3.32
N ILE A 51 -1.96 13.29 3.60
CA ILE A 51 -3.02 12.82 4.50
C ILE A 51 -2.77 13.30 5.93
N ARG A 52 -3.80 13.89 6.55
CA ARG A 52 -3.83 14.30 7.94
C ARG A 52 -4.43 13.20 8.81
N TYR A 53 -4.15 13.18 10.09
CA TYR A 53 -4.74 12.21 11.03
C TYR A 53 -6.28 12.31 11.08
N ASP A 54 -6.82 13.53 10.93
CA ASP A 54 -8.27 13.71 10.88
C ASP A 54 -8.90 13.16 9.60
N ASP A 55 -8.20 13.24 8.46
CA ASP A 55 -8.67 12.59 7.22
C ASP A 55 -8.85 11.09 7.43
N VAL A 56 -7.93 10.44 8.17
CA VAL A 56 -8.01 8.99 8.45
C VAL A 56 -9.25 8.65 9.29
N ARG A 57 -9.54 9.46 10.31
CA ARG A 57 -10.73 9.31 11.16
C ARG A 57 -12.01 9.47 10.36
N ASP A 58 -12.05 10.47 9.49
CA ASP A 58 -13.23 10.75 8.66
C ASP A 58 -13.44 9.65 7.61
N LEU A 59 -12.38 9.19 6.96
CA LEU A 59 -12.43 8.06 6.01
C LEU A 59 -12.96 6.78 6.69
N LYS A 60 -12.50 6.46 7.90
CA LYS A 60 -12.98 5.28 8.63
C LYS A 60 -14.49 5.29 8.89
N ARG A 61 -15.07 6.47 9.07
CA ARG A 61 -16.52 6.61 9.35
C ARG A 61 -17.41 6.39 8.14
N VAL A 62 -16.85 6.59 6.93
CA VAL A 62 -17.68 6.67 5.71
C VAL A 62 -17.39 5.54 4.71
N LEU A 63 -16.16 4.99 4.72
CA LEU A 63 -15.79 3.92 3.78
C LEU A 63 -16.49 2.61 4.10
N THR A 64 -16.92 1.91 3.07
CA THR A 64 -17.52 0.58 3.14
C THR A 64 -16.56 -0.51 2.65
N THR A 65 -15.52 -0.13 1.91
CA THR A 65 -14.42 -1.00 1.49
C THR A 65 -13.30 -1.06 2.53
N GLU A 66 -12.23 -1.80 2.25
CA GLU A 66 -11.11 -1.92 3.17
C GLU A 66 -10.32 -0.60 3.24
N LEU A 67 -10.11 -0.09 4.46
CA LEU A 67 -9.15 0.99 4.72
C LEU A 67 -7.82 0.37 5.13
N ASN A 68 -6.75 0.68 4.38
CA ASN A 68 -5.36 0.38 4.72
C ASN A 68 -4.64 1.66 5.15
N ILE A 69 -3.99 1.64 6.31
CA ILE A 69 -3.18 2.76 6.80
C ILE A 69 -1.71 2.36 6.76
N GLU A 70 -0.93 3.08 5.96
CA GLU A 70 0.52 2.88 5.85
C GLU A 70 1.26 3.84 6.79
N GLY A 71 2.39 3.41 7.32
CA GLY A 71 3.30 4.32 8.03
C GLY A 71 4.35 3.64 8.88
N ASN A 72 5.30 4.47 9.35
CA ASN A 72 6.30 4.05 10.32
C ASN A 72 5.64 3.94 11.69
N PRO A 73 5.80 2.81 12.40
CA PRO A 73 5.18 2.55 13.69
C PRO A 73 5.80 3.34 14.84
N ILE A 74 5.87 4.67 14.71
CA ILE A 74 6.15 5.60 15.80
C ILE A 74 4.95 5.70 16.75
N PRO A 75 5.12 6.16 17.99
CA PRO A 75 4.03 6.19 18.97
C PRO A 75 2.73 6.84 18.49
N SER A 76 2.81 8.02 17.86
CA SER A 76 1.62 8.73 17.35
C SER A 76 0.90 7.97 16.24
N PHE A 77 1.63 7.25 15.38
CA PHE A 77 1.05 6.39 14.34
C PHE A 77 0.34 5.16 14.97
N ILE A 78 1.01 4.51 15.93
CA ILE A 78 0.44 3.37 16.64
C ILE A 78 -0.85 3.77 17.37
N ASP A 79 -0.86 4.95 17.99
CA ASP A 79 -2.05 5.45 18.68
C ASP A 79 -3.20 5.74 17.71
N LEU A 80 -2.92 6.39 16.56
CA LEU A 80 -3.91 6.62 15.50
C LEU A 80 -4.50 5.32 14.97
N VAL A 81 -3.65 4.34 14.59
CA VAL A 81 -4.11 3.05 14.06
C VAL A 81 -4.93 2.29 15.10
N SER A 82 -4.51 2.34 16.37
CA SER A 82 -5.21 1.71 17.49
C SER A 82 -6.57 2.35 17.81
N GLU A 83 -6.72 3.65 17.54
CA GLU A 83 -7.97 4.41 17.66
C GLU A 83 -8.92 4.07 16.50
N VAL A 84 -8.40 4.12 15.28
CA VAL A 84 -9.21 4.00 14.05
C VAL A 84 -9.62 2.56 13.78
N VAL A 85 -8.81 1.59 14.15
CA VAL A 85 -9.00 0.14 13.90
C VAL A 85 -9.34 -0.11 12.42
N PRO A 86 -8.39 0.13 11.49
CA PRO A 86 -8.60 -0.12 10.06
C PRO A 86 -8.71 -1.63 9.76
N ALA A 87 -9.10 -1.98 8.54
CA ALA A 87 -9.06 -3.37 8.07
C ALA A 87 -7.62 -3.90 7.99
N GLN A 88 -6.69 -3.04 7.59
CA GLN A 88 -5.26 -3.36 7.46
C GLN A 88 -4.39 -2.19 7.88
N VAL A 89 -3.22 -2.49 8.42
CA VAL A 89 -2.11 -1.57 8.56
C VAL A 89 -0.91 -2.12 7.79
N THR A 90 -0.22 -1.26 7.02
CA THR A 90 1.05 -1.60 6.38
C THR A 90 2.19 -0.86 7.08
N LEU A 91 3.11 -1.60 7.69
CA LEU A 91 4.26 -1.05 8.39
C LEU A 91 5.36 -0.71 7.39
N VAL A 92 5.76 0.57 7.33
CA VAL A 92 6.76 1.12 6.40
C VAL A 92 7.93 1.73 7.20
N PRO A 93 9.20 1.49 6.85
CA PRO A 93 10.36 1.94 7.64
C PRO A 93 10.75 3.41 7.39
N ASP A 94 9.86 4.23 6.85
CA ASP A 94 10.17 5.59 6.42
C ASP A 94 10.76 6.45 7.54
N ALA A 95 11.95 7.01 7.30
CA ALA A 95 12.48 8.05 8.16
C ALA A 95 11.60 9.31 8.10
N HIS A 96 11.63 10.11 9.18
CA HIS A 96 10.79 11.32 9.29
C HIS A 96 10.99 12.31 8.13
N ASP A 97 12.20 12.39 7.60
CA ASP A 97 12.63 13.28 6.51
C ASP A 97 12.57 12.65 5.11
N ALA A 98 12.22 11.36 5.00
CA ALA A 98 12.09 10.69 3.71
C ALA A 98 10.98 11.33 2.86
N ILE A 99 11.29 11.70 1.61
CA ILE A 99 10.31 12.29 0.68
C ILE A 99 9.23 11.27 0.32
N THR A 100 9.65 10.05 0.04
CA THR A 100 8.80 8.89 -0.26
C THR A 100 9.44 7.64 0.35
N SER A 101 8.69 6.54 0.42
CA SER A 101 9.24 5.24 0.81
C SER A 101 10.31 4.83 -0.21
N ASN A 102 11.48 4.44 0.26
CA ASN A 102 12.65 4.14 -0.57
C ASN A 102 13.35 2.83 -0.21
N ALA A 103 12.84 2.10 0.76
CA ALA A 103 13.34 0.78 1.18
C ALA A 103 12.25 0.03 1.96
N GLY A 104 12.30 -1.30 1.92
CA GLY A 104 11.52 -2.17 2.80
C GLY A 104 12.16 -2.33 4.18
N TRP A 105 11.44 -2.93 5.13
CA TRP A 105 11.97 -3.31 6.42
C TRP A 105 13.06 -4.39 6.31
N ASP A 106 14.17 -4.19 7.01
CA ASP A 106 15.02 -5.31 7.44
C ASP A 106 14.30 -6.04 8.58
N THR A 107 13.55 -7.06 8.22
CA THR A 107 12.70 -7.83 9.16
C THR A 107 13.51 -8.75 10.06
N VAL A 108 14.76 -9.03 9.72
CA VAL A 108 15.68 -9.82 10.54
C VAL A 108 16.27 -8.94 11.65
N ALA A 109 16.85 -7.81 11.27
CA ALA A 109 17.46 -6.88 12.24
C ALA A 109 16.42 -6.23 13.17
N ASN A 110 15.20 -6.00 12.70
CA ASN A 110 14.13 -5.34 13.46
C ASN A 110 13.09 -6.32 14.03
N ARG A 111 13.41 -7.60 14.12
CA ARG A 111 12.44 -8.66 14.47
C ARG A 111 11.70 -8.39 15.77
N GLU A 112 12.40 -8.10 16.85
CA GLU A 112 11.80 -7.88 18.17
C GLU A 112 10.82 -6.70 18.15
N PHE A 113 11.23 -5.59 17.58
CA PHE A 113 10.40 -4.39 17.43
C PHE A 113 9.14 -4.65 16.63
N LEU A 114 9.29 -5.23 15.42
CA LEU A 114 8.15 -5.53 14.53
C LEU A 114 7.20 -6.55 15.16
N THR A 115 7.71 -7.56 15.87
CA THR A 115 6.86 -8.53 16.59
C THR A 115 6.00 -7.83 17.64
N GLY A 116 6.58 -6.94 18.45
CA GLY A 116 5.83 -6.20 19.47
C GLY A 116 4.72 -5.31 18.85
N VAL A 117 5.03 -4.63 17.74
CA VAL A 117 4.07 -3.78 17.03
C VAL A 117 2.96 -4.63 16.41
N THR A 118 3.31 -5.73 15.74
CA THR A 118 2.34 -6.64 15.12
C THR A 118 1.37 -7.21 16.15
N GLN A 119 1.88 -7.68 17.29
CA GLN A 119 1.06 -8.21 18.36
C GLN A 119 0.07 -7.16 18.88
N ARG A 120 0.51 -5.92 19.08
CA ARG A 120 -0.35 -4.83 19.55
C ARG A 120 -1.51 -4.55 18.58
N PHE A 121 -1.30 -4.64 17.27
CA PHE A 121 -2.36 -4.47 16.27
C PHE A 121 -3.28 -5.71 16.20
N HIS A 122 -2.74 -6.91 16.33
CA HIS A 122 -3.54 -8.13 16.39
C HIS A 122 -4.49 -8.16 17.60
N GLU A 123 -4.09 -7.62 18.76
CA GLU A 123 -4.97 -7.46 19.93
C GLU A 123 -6.20 -6.58 19.63
N LYS A 124 -6.13 -5.75 18.58
CA LYS A 124 -7.23 -4.92 18.07
C LYS A 124 -7.99 -5.56 16.89
N GLY A 125 -7.59 -6.75 16.46
CA GLY A 125 -8.16 -7.42 15.29
C GLY A 125 -7.76 -6.80 13.95
N ILE A 126 -6.66 -6.04 13.90
CA ILE A 126 -6.15 -5.38 12.69
C ILE A 126 -5.21 -6.34 11.95
N ARG A 127 -5.43 -6.53 10.65
CA ARG A 127 -4.51 -7.26 9.76
C ARG A 127 -3.22 -6.46 9.57
N VAL A 128 -2.07 -7.11 9.75
CA VAL A 128 -0.76 -6.47 9.64
C VAL A 128 -0.03 -6.91 8.38
N SER A 129 0.30 -5.95 7.52
CA SER A 129 1.19 -6.10 6.38
C SER A 129 2.54 -5.44 6.69
N ILE A 130 3.65 -6.06 6.30
CA ILE A 130 4.99 -5.47 6.44
C ILE A 130 5.54 -5.17 5.05
N PHE A 131 5.94 -3.92 4.82
CA PHE A 131 6.54 -3.44 3.58
C PHE A 131 7.99 -3.92 3.49
N VAL A 132 8.33 -4.69 2.45
CA VAL A 132 9.64 -5.33 2.30
C VAL A 132 10.17 -5.20 0.88
N ASP A 133 11.49 -5.18 0.75
CA ASP A 133 12.13 -5.40 -0.54
C ASP A 133 11.88 -6.84 -1.02
N PRO A 134 11.95 -7.11 -2.35
CA PRO A 134 11.63 -8.41 -2.93
C PRO A 134 12.74 -9.46 -2.63
N SER A 135 12.90 -9.79 -1.36
CA SER A 135 13.86 -10.76 -0.82
C SER A 135 13.14 -11.88 -0.08
N PRO A 136 13.34 -13.16 -0.44
CA PRO A 136 12.80 -14.29 0.31
C PRO A 136 13.16 -14.27 1.79
N GLU A 137 14.36 -13.79 2.15
CA GLU A 137 14.80 -13.66 3.55
C GLU A 137 13.96 -12.65 4.31
N MET A 138 13.70 -11.46 3.71
CA MET A 138 12.86 -10.43 4.33
C MET A 138 11.42 -10.90 4.48
N VAL A 139 10.91 -11.64 3.52
CA VAL A 139 9.57 -12.26 3.57
C VAL A 139 9.47 -13.29 4.71
N ALA A 140 10.47 -14.17 4.83
CA ALA A 140 10.52 -15.15 5.92
C ALA A 140 10.64 -14.46 7.29
N GLY A 141 11.42 -13.39 7.37
CA GLY A 141 11.53 -12.54 8.55
C GLY A 141 10.21 -11.87 8.93
N ALA A 142 9.44 -11.37 7.97
CA ALA A 142 8.11 -10.80 8.20
C ALA A 142 7.15 -11.84 8.82
N LYS A 143 7.17 -13.08 8.34
CA LYS A 143 6.42 -14.19 8.96
C LYS A 143 6.85 -14.42 10.41
N ALA A 144 8.14 -14.40 10.67
CA ALA A 144 8.67 -14.57 12.02
C ALA A 144 8.32 -13.40 12.95
N CYS A 145 8.01 -12.21 12.42
CA CYS A 145 7.45 -11.07 13.15
C CYS A 145 5.93 -11.18 13.39
N GLY A 146 5.28 -12.23 12.87
CA GLY A 146 3.84 -12.45 13.03
C GLY A 146 2.97 -11.75 11.98
N ALA A 147 3.53 -11.21 10.90
CA ALA A 147 2.75 -10.57 9.84
C ALA A 147 1.70 -11.52 9.23
N ASP A 148 0.57 -10.95 8.82
CA ASP A 148 -0.46 -11.64 8.04
C ASP A 148 -0.17 -11.56 6.54
N ARG A 149 0.42 -10.44 6.11
CA ARG A 149 0.79 -10.15 4.73
C ARG A 149 2.18 -9.53 4.65
N VAL A 150 2.74 -9.57 3.47
CA VAL A 150 3.84 -8.67 3.07
C VAL A 150 3.40 -7.81 1.91
N GLU A 151 3.95 -6.62 1.82
CA GLU A 151 3.81 -5.76 0.66
C GLU A 151 5.17 -5.59 0.01
N LEU A 152 5.29 -6.05 -1.24
CA LEU A 152 6.54 -5.93 -2.00
C LEU A 152 6.70 -4.53 -2.57
N TYR A 153 7.84 -3.90 -2.29
CA TYR A 153 8.22 -2.60 -2.84
C TYR A 153 8.59 -2.72 -4.31
N THR A 154 7.83 -2.10 -5.21
CA THR A 154 7.90 -2.36 -6.65
C THR A 154 8.61 -1.28 -7.49
N GLU A 155 9.33 -0.33 -6.87
CA GLU A 155 10.08 0.71 -7.61
C GLU A 155 11.12 0.10 -8.57
N ALA A 156 11.95 -0.81 -8.08
CA ALA A 156 12.98 -1.45 -8.91
C ALA A 156 12.36 -2.24 -10.08
N TYR A 157 11.22 -2.90 -9.86
CA TYR A 157 10.47 -3.54 -10.93
C TYR A 157 10.03 -2.53 -11.99
N ALA A 158 9.41 -1.44 -11.58
CA ALA A 158 8.90 -0.42 -12.49
C ALA A 158 10.03 0.23 -13.30
N ARG A 159 11.16 0.54 -12.64
CA ARG A 159 12.34 1.14 -13.28
C ARG A 159 12.99 0.22 -14.30
N GLU A 160 13.09 -1.08 -14.01
CA GLU A 160 13.76 -2.07 -14.85
C GLU A 160 12.84 -2.71 -15.91
N TYR A 161 11.52 -2.53 -15.75
CA TYR A 161 10.52 -3.15 -16.61
C TYR A 161 10.70 -2.85 -18.12
N PRO A 162 10.97 -1.59 -18.54
CA PRO A 162 11.15 -1.28 -19.96
C PRO A 162 12.33 -2.02 -20.62
N ASP A 163 13.38 -2.32 -19.84
CA ASP A 163 14.59 -2.96 -20.32
C ASP A 163 14.53 -4.49 -20.33
N GLY A 164 13.54 -5.09 -19.65
CA GLY A 164 13.40 -6.54 -19.59
C GLY A 164 12.40 -7.00 -18.52
N PRO A 165 11.12 -7.13 -18.87
CA PRO A 165 10.06 -7.47 -17.93
C PRO A 165 10.28 -8.74 -17.13
N GLU A 166 10.84 -9.78 -17.78
CA GLU A 166 11.11 -11.06 -17.13
C GLU A 166 12.22 -10.94 -16.06
N ARG A 167 13.29 -10.25 -16.38
CA ARG A 167 14.38 -9.98 -15.43
C ARG A 167 13.91 -9.13 -14.27
N ALA A 168 13.15 -8.07 -14.56
CA ALA A 168 12.59 -7.18 -13.54
C ALA A 168 11.64 -7.91 -12.57
N ALA A 169 10.84 -8.86 -13.06
CA ALA A 169 9.89 -9.61 -12.25
C ALA A 169 10.53 -10.76 -11.44
N ALA A 170 11.70 -11.27 -11.85
CA ALA A 170 12.28 -12.48 -11.26
C ALA A 170 12.46 -12.42 -9.73
N PRO A 171 13.02 -11.37 -9.10
CA PRO A 171 13.13 -11.29 -7.66
C PRO A 171 11.77 -11.22 -6.96
N TYR A 172 10.76 -10.60 -7.59
CA TYR A 172 9.39 -10.53 -7.06
C TYR A 172 8.69 -11.88 -7.08
N VAL A 173 8.89 -12.66 -8.14
CA VAL A 173 8.38 -14.05 -8.20
C VAL A 173 8.99 -14.88 -7.08
N ALA A 174 10.31 -14.81 -6.88
CA ALA A 174 10.98 -15.56 -5.80
C ALA A 174 10.47 -15.16 -4.40
N ALA A 175 10.32 -13.86 -4.14
CA ALA A 175 9.77 -13.36 -2.88
C ALA A 175 8.30 -13.77 -2.69
N ALA A 176 7.49 -13.74 -3.75
CA ALA A 176 6.10 -14.12 -3.73
C ALA A 176 5.92 -15.64 -3.51
N GLU A 177 6.77 -16.48 -4.07
CA GLU A 177 6.80 -17.93 -3.80
C GLU A 177 7.13 -18.19 -2.34
N GLU A 178 8.08 -17.45 -1.76
CA GLU A 178 8.39 -17.55 -0.35
C GLU A 178 7.20 -17.13 0.52
N ALA A 179 6.50 -16.02 0.19
CA ALA A 179 5.29 -15.60 0.91
C ALA A 179 4.24 -16.71 0.90
N ARG A 180 3.99 -17.32 -0.26
CA ARG A 180 3.07 -18.44 -0.41
C ARG A 180 3.49 -19.65 0.43
N ARG A 181 4.79 -19.99 0.44
CA ARG A 181 5.34 -21.10 1.24
C ARG A 181 5.16 -20.87 2.74
N GLN A 182 5.26 -19.63 3.19
CA GLN A 182 5.07 -19.21 4.58
C GLN A 182 3.58 -19.07 4.98
N GLY A 183 2.65 -19.17 4.03
CA GLY A 183 1.23 -18.91 4.27
C GLY A 183 0.94 -17.44 4.59
N LEU A 184 1.71 -16.52 4.01
CA LEU A 184 1.46 -15.09 4.05
C LEU A 184 0.57 -14.67 2.86
N GLY A 185 -0.31 -13.72 3.10
CA GLY A 185 -0.91 -12.96 2.00
C GLY A 185 0.12 -12.05 1.33
N LEU A 186 -0.13 -11.70 0.09
CA LEU A 186 0.79 -10.94 -0.74
C LEU A 186 0.15 -9.67 -1.28
N ASN A 187 0.70 -8.53 -0.88
CA ASN A 187 0.41 -7.24 -1.48
C ASN A 187 1.63 -6.76 -2.30
N ALA A 188 1.39 -5.85 -3.24
CA ALA A 188 2.44 -5.14 -3.97
C ALA A 188 2.04 -3.69 -4.19
N GLY A 189 2.99 -2.78 -4.09
CA GLY A 189 2.67 -1.36 -4.24
C GLY A 189 3.88 -0.49 -4.52
N HIS A 190 3.61 0.77 -4.77
CA HIS A 190 4.40 1.94 -5.02
C HIS A 190 4.34 2.39 -6.49
N ASP A 191 5.10 1.81 -7.43
CA ASP A 191 5.27 2.32 -8.81
C ASP A 191 4.61 1.44 -9.89
N LEU A 192 3.60 0.65 -9.51
CA LEU A 192 2.78 -0.08 -10.49
C LEU A 192 1.93 0.90 -11.30
N SER A 193 1.84 0.66 -12.62
CA SER A 193 1.15 1.52 -13.59
C SER A 193 0.40 0.70 -14.64
N LEU A 194 -0.35 1.37 -15.52
CA LEU A 194 -1.02 0.69 -16.66
C LEU A 194 -0.03 -0.03 -17.59
N GLU A 195 1.25 0.38 -17.60
CA GLU A 195 2.26 -0.23 -18.47
C GLU A 195 2.76 -1.57 -17.94
N ASN A 196 2.88 -1.72 -16.61
CA ASN A 196 3.60 -2.83 -15.99
C ASN A 196 2.72 -3.76 -15.12
N LEU A 197 1.53 -3.30 -14.70
CA LEU A 197 0.66 -4.01 -13.76
C LEU A 197 0.21 -5.38 -14.27
N ARG A 198 -0.30 -5.45 -15.52
CA ARG A 198 -0.79 -6.71 -16.09
C ARG A 198 0.29 -7.79 -16.11
N TYR A 199 1.51 -7.41 -16.50
CA TYR A 199 2.63 -8.35 -16.52
C TYR A 199 2.95 -8.84 -15.10
N PHE A 200 3.02 -7.93 -14.12
CA PHE A 200 3.28 -8.28 -12.72
C PHE A 200 2.30 -9.33 -12.20
N VAL A 201 0.99 -9.05 -12.31
CA VAL A 201 -0.02 -9.98 -11.83
C VAL A 201 -0.11 -11.27 -12.65
N SER A 202 0.26 -11.25 -13.92
CA SER A 202 0.35 -12.48 -14.72
C SER A 202 1.48 -13.40 -14.27
N ARG A 203 2.57 -12.85 -13.76
CA ARG A 203 3.70 -13.61 -13.21
C ARG A 203 3.45 -14.08 -11.77
N ILE A 204 2.61 -13.35 -11.02
CA ILE A 204 2.28 -13.62 -9.62
C ILE A 204 0.75 -13.61 -9.44
N PRO A 205 0.01 -14.60 -10.01
CA PRO A 205 -1.45 -14.58 -10.05
C PRO A 205 -2.14 -14.79 -8.68
N TRP A 206 -1.37 -15.05 -7.63
CA TRP A 206 -1.85 -15.15 -6.25
C TRP A 206 -1.63 -13.86 -5.43
N THR A 207 -1.28 -12.75 -6.08
CA THR A 207 -1.27 -11.43 -5.42
C THR A 207 -2.67 -11.11 -4.90
N ASP A 208 -2.78 -10.85 -3.60
CA ASP A 208 -4.06 -10.54 -2.96
C ASP A 208 -4.53 -9.13 -3.28
N GLU A 209 -3.60 -8.17 -3.25
CA GLU A 209 -3.91 -6.75 -3.39
C GLU A 209 -2.75 -5.98 -4.02
N VAL A 210 -3.08 -4.97 -4.80
CA VAL A 210 -2.13 -3.94 -5.24
C VAL A 210 -2.56 -2.58 -4.69
N SER A 211 -1.59 -1.83 -4.14
CA SER A 211 -1.80 -0.45 -3.66
C SER A 211 -1.15 0.52 -4.64
N ILE A 212 -1.97 1.29 -5.36
CA ILE A 212 -1.51 2.16 -6.44
C ILE A 212 -1.93 3.59 -6.19
N GLY A 213 -0.96 4.51 -6.16
CA GLY A 213 -1.18 5.93 -5.89
C GLY A 213 -0.73 6.83 -7.02
N HIS A 214 0.55 7.16 -7.06
CA HIS A 214 1.08 8.21 -7.93
C HIS A 214 0.70 8.02 -9.40
N ALA A 215 0.98 6.85 -9.98
CA ALA A 215 0.68 6.56 -11.38
C ALA A 215 -0.83 6.69 -11.68
N LEU A 216 -1.69 6.10 -10.83
CA LEU A 216 -3.13 6.16 -11.01
C LEU A 216 -3.67 7.60 -10.98
N ILE A 217 -3.18 8.44 -10.06
CA ILE A 217 -3.61 9.83 -9.97
C ILE A 217 -3.08 10.66 -11.15
N CYS A 218 -1.86 10.41 -11.63
CA CYS A 218 -1.34 11.02 -12.86
C CYS A 218 -2.21 10.65 -14.08
N ASP A 219 -2.55 9.38 -14.25
CA ASP A 219 -3.43 8.93 -15.33
C ASP A 219 -4.83 9.58 -15.23
N ALA A 220 -5.34 9.76 -14.01
CA ALA A 220 -6.64 10.37 -13.77
C ALA A 220 -6.72 11.85 -14.22
N LEU A 221 -5.60 12.56 -14.30
CA LEU A 221 -5.57 13.92 -14.86
C LEU A 221 -5.91 13.95 -16.36
N TYR A 222 -5.66 12.85 -17.07
CA TYR A 222 -5.89 12.74 -18.51
C TYR A 222 -7.17 11.98 -18.84
N TYR A 223 -7.49 10.93 -18.09
CA TYR A 223 -8.61 10.03 -18.39
C TYR A 223 -9.84 10.26 -17.52
N GLY A 224 -9.72 11.08 -16.47
CA GLY A 224 -10.71 11.19 -15.41
C GLY A 224 -10.70 10.01 -14.45
N LEU A 225 -11.03 10.26 -13.18
CA LEU A 225 -10.82 9.32 -12.08
C LEU A 225 -11.60 8.00 -12.27
N GLU A 226 -12.87 8.08 -12.71
CA GLU A 226 -13.71 6.90 -12.95
C GLU A 226 -13.12 5.98 -14.02
N ASN A 227 -12.79 6.54 -15.18
CA ASN A 227 -12.20 5.76 -16.27
C ASN A 227 -10.86 5.13 -15.84
N THR A 228 -10.05 5.87 -15.10
CA THR A 228 -8.76 5.37 -14.62
C THR A 228 -8.93 4.19 -13.68
N VAL A 229 -9.81 4.27 -12.68
CA VAL A 229 -10.09 3.12 -11.80
C VAL A 229 -10.52 1.91 -12.62
N GLN A 230 -11.39 2.09 -13.64
CA GLN A 230 -11.80 0.98 -14.51
C GLN A 230 -10.66 0.42 -15.37
N LEU A 231 -9.74 1.27 -15.85
CA LEU A 231 -8.55 0.83 -16.59
C LEU A 231 -7.67 -0.06 -15.71
N TYR A 232 -7.32 0.37 -14.50
CA TYR A 232 -6.50 -0.42 -13.56
C TYR A 232 -7.19 -1.74 -13.18
N ARG A 233 -8.50 -1.72 -12.90
CA ARG A 233 -9.26 -2.95 -12.64
C ARG A 233 -9.25 -3.93 -13.81
N ARG A 234 -9.21 -3.44 -15.04
CA ARG A 234 -9.10 -4.29 -16.24
C ARG A 234 -7.73 -4.96 -16.31
N GLU A 235 -6.66 -4.27 -15.94
CA GLU A 235 -5.31 -4.85 -15.92
C GLU A 235 -5.14 -5.96 -14.88
N LEU A 236 -5.99 -6.00 -13.85
CA LEU A 236 -6.02 -7.05 -12.82
C LEU A 236 -6.84 -8.30 -13.22
N LYS A 237 -7.59 -8.24 -14.32
CA LYS A 237 -8.36 -9.39 -14.83
C LYS A 237 -7.48 -10.20 -15.77
N LEU A 238 -6.96 -11.33 -15.29
CA LEU A 238 -6.22 -12.30 -16.08
C LEU A 238 -7.14 -13.20 -16.89
#